data_8bc670da8c8a478c20809f7a5784f98d
#
_entry.id   8bc670da8c8a478c20809f7a5784f98d
#
_cell.length_a   1.000
_cell.length_b   1.000
_cell.length_c   1.000
_cell.angle_alpha   90.00
_cell.angle_beta   90.00
_cell.angle_gamma   90.00
#
_symmetry.space_group_name_H-M   'P 1'
#
loop_
_entity.id
_entity.type
_entity.pdbx_description
1 polymer ?
#
loop_
_entity_poly.entity_id
_entity_poly.type
_entity_poly.pdbx_seq_one_letter_code
_entity_poly.pdbx_strand_id
1 'polypeptide(L)'
;MNDLVNTKSELTMSSREIATLVEKRHDNVCRDIRSMLCALHGGHDEDYVRNSNLSYVTNHGVMCIQYDTTNPNAWEYRLDKDNTICLVSGYNAQLRMKIIKRWQELESQVNTPALPQNYI
;
A
#
# COMPACT_ATOMS: atom_id res chain seq x y z
N MET A 1 -18.09 15.93 8.69
CA MET A 1 -17.67 16.02 8.23
C MET A 1 -16.48 15.60 7.84
N ASN A 2 -15.80 15.31 8.28
CA ASN A 2 -14.68 14.82 7.97
C ASN A 2 -14.67 13.54 7.34
N ASP A 3 -15.69 12.87 7.29
CA ASP A 3 -15.78 11.59 6.74
C ASP A 3 -15.31 11.54 5.34
N LEU A 4 -15.59 12.53 4.59
CA LEU A 4 -15.22 12.51 3.25
C LEU A 4 -13.75 12.55 3.06
N VAL A 5 -13.11 13.27 3.88
CA VAL A 5 -11.70 13.40 3.79
C VAL A 5 -11.06 12.12 4.16
N ASN A 6 -11.58 11.46 5.17
CA ASN A 6 -11.00 10.23 5.62
C ASN A 6 -11.10 9.14 4.60
N THR A 7 -12.13 9.14 3.81
CA THR A 7 -12.30 8.12 2.83
C THR A 7 -11.15 8.10 1.86
N LYS A 8 -10.72 9.27 1.42
CA LYS A 8 -9.62 9.30 0.53
C LYS A 8 -8.33 8.96 1.19
N SER A 9 -8.13 9.38 2.39
CA SER A 9 -6.88 9.14 3.06
C SER A 9 -6.72 7.69 3.45
N GLU A 10 -7.78 6.91 3.37
CA GLU A 10 -7.70 5.52 3.70
C GLU A 10 -7.43 4.62 2.49
N LEU A 11 -7.26 5.20 1.32
CA LEU A 11 -6.97 4.40 0.14
C LEU A 11 -5.57 3.81 0.25
N THR A 12 -5.46 2.51 0.11
CA THR A 12 -4.17 1.83 0.21
C THR A 12 -4.02 0.80 -0.90
N MET A 13 -2.78 0.37 -1.09
CA MET A 13 -2.50 -0.73 -2.03
C MET A 13 -1.80 -1.83 -1.24
N SER A 14 -2.20 -3.08 -1.45
CA SER A 14 -1.62 -4.17 -0.68
C SER A 14 -0.30 -4.62 -1.28
N SER A 15 0.55 -5.18 -0.43
CA SER A 15 1.81 -5.73 -0.89
C SER A 15 1.60 -6.88 -1.85
N ARG A 16 0.48 -7.60 -1.72
CA ARG A 16 0.19 -8.69 -2.64
C ARG A 16 -0.14 -8.17 -4.02
N GLU A 17 -0.89 -7.09 -4.10
CA GLU A 17 -1.19 -6.48 -5.39
C GLU A 17 0.07 -5.91 -6.01
N ILE A 18 0.90 -5.26 -5.23
CA ILE A 18 2.17 -4.74 -5.72
C ILE A 18 3.00 -5.88 -6.31
N ALA A 19 3.12 -6.98 -5.57
CA ALA A 19 3.92 -8.11 -6.01
C ALA A 19 3.43 -8.65 -7.35
N THR A 20 2.12 -8.76 -7.51
CA THR A 20 1.56 -9.24 -8.75
C THR A 20 1.87 -8.28 -9.91
N LEU A 21 1.70 -7.00 -9.68
CA LEU A 21 1.92 -6.04 -10.75
C LEU A 21 3.37 -5.95 -11.19
N VAL A 22 4.29 -6.09 -10.25
CA VAL A 22 5.71 -5.97 -10.58
C VAL A 22 6.36 -7.34 -10.81
N GLU A 23 5.58 -8.40 -10.72
CA GLU A 23 6.05 -9.76 -10.99
C GLU A 23 7.22 -10.15 -10.11
N LYS A 24 7.09 -9.80 -8.84
CA LYS A 24 8.06 -10.21 -7.83
C LYS A 24 7.36 -11.13 -6.85
N ARG A 25 8.12 -11.93 -6.14
CA ARG A 25 7.56 -12.74 -5.08
C ARG A 25 7.09 -11.84 -3.95
N HIS A 26 5.99 -12.22 -3.34
CA HIS A 26 5.40 -11.40 -2.26
C HIS A 26 6.39 -11.23 -1.10
N ASP A 27 7.15 -12.27 -0.75
CA ASP A 27 8.07 -12.15 0.36
C ASP A 27 9.20 -11.17 0.04
N ASN A 28 9.59 -11.04 -1.23
CA ASN A 28 10.59 -10.06 -1.59
C ASN A 28 10.03 -8.64 -1.48
N VAL A 29 8.79 -8.44 -1.88
CA VAL A 29 8.15 -7.13 -1.74
C VAL A 29 8.02 -6.78 -0.25
N CYS A 30 7.63 -7.74 0.57
CA CYS A 30 7.52 -7.49 2.01
C CYS A 30 8.87 -7.10 2.60
N ARG A 31 9.95 -7.75 2.17
CA ARG A 31 11.27 -7.39 2.65
C ARG A 31 11.64 -5.99 2.21
N ASP A 32 11.29 -5.61 0.97
CA ASP A 32 11.57 -4.26 0.49
C ASP A 32 10.80 -3.23 1.31
N ILE A 33 9.58 -3.55 1.70
CA ILE A 33 8.77 -2.66 2.54
C ILE A 33 9.42 -2.48 3.89
N ARG A 34 9.87 -3.56 4.51
CA ARG A 34 10.51 -3.45 5.83
C ARG A 34 11.80 -2.65 5.72
N SER A 35 12.57 -2.83 4.66
CA SER A 35 13.77 -2.05 4.46
C SER A 35 13.46 -0.57 4.32
N MET A 36 12.40 -0.26 3.60
CA MET A 36 11.96 1.12 3.45
C MET A 36 11.57 1.71 4.79
N LEU A 37 10.82 0.97 5.59
CA LEU A 37 10.38 1.46 6.89
C LEU A 37 11.57 1.69 7.82
N CYS A 38 12.56 0.80 7.79
CA CYS A 38 13.76 1.01 8.57
C CYS A 38 14.51 2.27 8.11
N ALA A 39 14.57 2.49 6.82
CA ALA A 39 15.25 3.66 6.30
C ALA A 39 14.53 4.95 6.66
N LEU A 40 13.22 4.92 6.65
CA LEU A 40 12.44 6.12 6.92
C LEU A 40 12.28 6.41 8.41
N HIS A 41 12.17 5.38 9.22
CA HIS A 41 11.77 5.57 10.62
C HIS A 41 12.73 4.95 11.62
N GLY A 42 13.75 4.25 11.15
CA GLY A 42 14.71 3.61 12.05
C GLY A 42 14.21 2.26 12.51
N GLY A 43 14.92 1.66 13.43
CA GLY A 43 14.56 0.37 13.96
C GLY A 43 15.13 -0.77 13.16
N HIS A 44 14.68 -1.96 13.49
CA HIS A 44 15.18 -3.17 12.86
C HIS A 44 14.08 -3.84 12.07
N ASP A 45 14.46 -4.73 11.20
CA ASP A 45 13.52 -5.42 10.33
C ASP A 45 12.40 -6.08 11.13
N GLU A 46 12.73 -6.73 12.24
CA GLU A 46 11.72 -7.42 13.01
C GLU A 46 10.71 -6.49 13.67
N ASP A 47 11.00 -5.21 13.76
CA ASP A 47 10.03 -4.29 14.31
C ASP A 47 8.83 -4.12 13.39
N TYR A 48 8.96 -4.53 12.15
CA TYR A 48 7.92 -4.32 11.16
C TYR A 48 7.32 -5.61 10.64
N VAL A 49 7.63 -6.76 11.29
CA VAL A 49 7.08 -8.03 10.87
C VAL A 49 5.88 -8.37 11.72
N ARG A 50 4.72 -8.45 11.13
CA ARG A 50 3.49 -8.88 11.83
C ARG A 50 3.34 -8.22 13.18
N ASN A 51 3.69 -6.96 13.23
CA ASN A 51 3.71 -6.28 14.51
C ASN A 51 2.38 -5.59 14.70
N SER A 52 1.70 -5.88 15.77
CA SER A 52 0.39 -5.30 16.04
C SER A 52 0.49 -3.80 16.26
N ASN A 53 1.67 -3.29 16.54
CA ASN A 53 1.83 -1.86 16.67
C ASN A 53 2.09 -1.19 15.31
N LEU A 54 2.27 -1.94 14.25
CA LEU A 54 2.48 -1.35 12.96
C LEU A 54 1.13 -1.05 12.37
N SER A 55 0.62 0.11 12.54
CA SER A 55 -0.64 0.44 12.01
C SER A 55 -0.45 1.60 11.15
N TYR A 56 -1.42 1.86 10.32
CA TYR A 56 -1.31 2.86 9.47
C TYR A 56 -1.81 4.05 9.94
N VAL A 57 -1.74 4.28 11.05
CA VAL A 57 -2.24 5.40 11.45
C VAL A 57 -1.31 6.36 11.12
N THR A 58 -1.49 7.33 10.93
CA THR A 58 -0.94 8.55 10.84
C THR A 58 0.51 8.65 10.58
N ASN A 59 1.34 8.09 11.30
CA ASN A 59 2.71 8.39 11.18
C ASN A 59 3.37 7.71 10.04
N HIS A 60 3.05 6.46 9.81
CA HIS A 60 3.80 5.69 8.84
C HIS A 60 3.04 5.42 7.57
N GLY A 61 1.74 5.37 7.62
CA GLY A 61 0.95 5.10 6.42
C GLY A 61 1.03 3.66 5.96
N VAL A 62 1.46 2.76 6.82
CA VAL A 62 1.58 1.35 6.48
C VAL A 62 0.92 0.52 7.57
N MET A 63 0.15 -0.48 7.15
CA MET A 63 -0.54 -1.35 8.07
C MET A 63 -0.14 -2.78 7.72
N CYS A 64 -0.01 -3.64 8.71
CA CYS A 64 0.23 -5.05 8.47
C CYS A 64 -0.98 -5.83 8.96
N ILE A 65 -1.66 -6.52 8.09
CA ILE A 65 -2.87 -7.22 8.46
C ILE A 65 -2.85 -8.66 8.00
N GLN A 66 -3.65 -9.47 8.68
CA GLN A 66 -3.82 -10.85 8.26
C GLN A 66 -5.00 -10.90 7.30
N TYR A 67 -4.74 -11.26 6.05
CA TYR A 67 -5.81 -11.19 5.04
C TYR A 67 -6.61 -12.49 4.97
N ASP A 68 -6.18 -13.53 5.67
CA ASP A 68 -6.93 -14.78 5.73
C ASP A 68 -6.77 -15.30 7.16
N THR A 69 -7.80 -15.13 7.96
CA THR A 69 -7.71 -15.46 9.36
C THR A 69 -7.63 -16.95 9.61
N THR A 70 -7.88 -17.78 8.60
CA THR A 70 -7.74 -19.22 8.77
C THR A 70 -6.33 -19.68 8.49
N ASN A 71 -5.45 -18.81 8.02
CA ASN A 71 -4.08 -19.16 7.70
C ASN A 71 -3.14 -18.24 8.48
N PRO A 72 -2.43 -18.77 9.46
CA PRO A 72 -1.58 -17.93 10.31
C PRO A 72 -0.42 -17.30 9.57
N ASN A 73 -0.12 -17.74 8.37
CA ASN A 73 0.96 -17.16 7.59
C ASN A 73 0.49 -16.17 6.53
N ALA A 74 -0.79 -15.90 6.48
CA ALA A 74 -1.36 -15.06 5.41
C ALA A 74 -1.43 -13.60 5.83
N TRP A 75 -0.31 -12.94 5.76
CA TRP A 75 -0.21 -11.53 6.14
C TRP A 75 0.18 -10.69 4.94
N GLU A 76 -0.25 -9.44 4.95
CA GLU A 76 0.14 -8.50 3.91
C GLU A 76 0.33 -7.13 4.53
N TYR A 77 1.07 -6.28 3.84
CA TYR A 77 1.15 -4.87 4.18
C TYR A 77 0.16 -4.11 3.32
N ARG A 78 -0.36 -3.03 3.85
CA ARG A 78 -1.14 -2.09 3.06
C ARG A 78 -0.48 -0.73 3.17
N LEU A 79 -0.21 -0.11 2.05
CA LEU A 79 0.54 1.11 2.00
C LEU A 79 -0.31 2.23 1.45
N ASP A 80 -0.16 3.41 2.04
CA ASP A 80 -0.79 4.59 1.45
C ASP A 80 -0.04 5.00 0.19
N LYS A 81 -0.48 6.06 -0.43
CA LYS A 81 0.09 6.46 -1.71
C LYS A 81 1.56 6.84 -1.59
N ASP A 82 1.90 7.63 -0.59
CA ASP A 82 3.27 8.10 -0.45
C ASP A 82 4.24 6.96 -0.22
N ASN A 83 3.85 6.02 0.63
CA ASN A 83 4.71 4.87 0.88
C ASN A 83 4.80 3.96 -0.33
N THR A 84 3.71 3.83 -1.08
CA THR A 84 3.73 3.03 -2.30
C THR A 84 4.70 3.64 -3.31
N ILE A 85 4.62 4.94 -3.50
CA ILE A 85 5.49 5.62 -4.44
C ILE A 85 6.95 5.53 -3.99
N CYS A 86 7.19 5.69 -2.69
CA CYS A 86 8.53 5.58 -2.16
C CYS A 86 9.11 4.20 -2.41
N LEU A 87 8.30 3.18 -2.17
CA LEU A 87 8.74 1.81 -2.37
C LEU A 87 9.14 1.57 -3.82
N VAL A 88 8.28 1.95 -4.75
CA VAL A 88 8.52 1.61 -6.15
C VAL A 88 9.52 2.55 -6.81
N SER A 89 9.93 3.59 -6.12
CA SER A 89 10.96 4.47 -6.67
C SER A 89 12.29 3.71 -6.81
N GLY A 90 12.46 2.62 -6.09
CA GLY A 90 13.64 1.80 -6.23
C GLY A 90 13.51 0.74 -7.30
N TYR A 91 12.37 0.65 -7.95
CA TYR A 91 12.16 -0.34 -8.99
C TYR A 91 12.43 0.31 -10.36
N ASN A 92 12.57 -0.50 -11.39
CA ASN A 92 12.86 0.08 -12.70
C ASN A 92 11.62 0.83 -13.20
N ALA A 93 11.83 1.62 -14.25
CA ALA A 93 10.79 2.52 -14.73
C ALA A 93 9.54 1.81 -15.18
N GLN A 94 9.68 0.65 -15.79
CA GLN A 94 8.50 -0.07 -16.26
C GLN A 94 7.65 -0.56 -15.11
N LEU A 95 8.28 -1.11 -14.09
CA LEU A 95 7.55 -1.60 -12.92
C LEU A 95 6.93 -0.45 -12.16
N ARG A 96 7.69 0.62 -12.01
CA ARG A 96 7.18 1.78 -11.30
C ARG A 96 5.93 2.34 -11.99
N MET A 97 5.95 2.40 -13.31
CA MET A 97 4.81 2.93 -14.05
C MET A 97 3.56 2.07 -13.89
N LYS A 98 3.71 0.76 -13.79
CA LYS A 98 2.56 -0.11 -13.56
C LYS A 98 1.86 0.25 -12.25
N ILE A 99 2.64 0.51 -11.23
CA ILE A 99 2.07 0.84 -9.92
C ILE A 99 1.44 2.23 -9.95
N ILE A 100 2.10 3.19 -10.60
CA ILE A 100 1.55 4.55 -10.67
C ILE A 100 0.22 4.54 -11.41
N LYS A 101 0.14 3.80 -12.50
CA LYS A 101 -1.12 3.74 -13.25
C LYS A 101 -2.20 3.05 -12.46
N ARG A 102 -1.85 1.98 -11.75
CA ARG A 102 -2.84 1.31 -10.91
C ARG A 102 -3.33 2.24 -9.82
N TRP A 103 -2.44 3.03 -9.24
CA TRP A 103 -2.86 3.96 -8.20
C TRP A 103 -3.81 5.00 -8.78
N GLN A 104 -3.54 5.48 -9.98
CA GLN A 104 -4.43 6.44 -10.64
C GLN A 104 -5.81 5.82 -10.88
N GLU A 105 -5.87 4.55 -11.22
CA GLU A 105 -7.15 3.87 -11.36
C GLU A 105 -7.91 3.82 -10.05
N LEU A 106 -7.21 3.51 -8.96
CA LEU A 106 -7.85 3.45 -7.67
C LEU A 106 -8.39 4.83 -7.27
N GLU A 107 -7.61 5.86 -7.50
CA GLU A 107 -8.06 7.21 -7.19
C GLU A 107 -9.25 7.61 -8.05
N SER A 108 -9.24 7.21 -9.28
CA SER A 108 -10.34 7.52 -10.17
C SER A 108 -11.63 6.88 -9.71
N GLN A 109 -11.56 5.64 -9.23
CA GLN A 109 -12.75 4.97 -8.73
C GLN A 109 -13.33 5.68 -7.51
N VAL A 110 -12.45 6.17 -6.66
CA VAL A 110 -12.93 6.86 -5.47
C VAL A 110 -13.47 8.23 -5.80
N ASN A 111 -12.81 8.94 -6.72
CA ASN A 111 -13.16 10.31 -7.01
C ASN A 111 -14.11 10.47 -8.18
N THR A 112 -14.59 9.42 -8.77
CA THR A 112 -15.45 9.52 -9.91
C THR A 112 -16.82 9.25 -9.53
N PRO A 113 -17.56 10.18 -9.16
CA PRO A 113 -18.87 9.96 -8.73
C PRO A 113 -19.68 9.64 -9.91
N ALA A 114 -20.73 9.29 -9.65
CA ALA A 114 -21.58 8.92 -10.65
C ALA A 114 -21.85 9.93 -11.60
N LEU A 115 -21.57 11.04 -11.31
CA LEU A 115 -21.95 12.00 -12.08
C LEU A 115 -21.62 12.02 -13.44
N PRO A 116 -20.58 11.66 -13.79
CA PRO A 116 -20.24 11.85 -15.11
C PRO A 116 -21.19 11.32 -16.07
N GLN A 117 -21.79 10.33 -15.76
CA GLN A 117 -22.62 9.84 -16.66
C GLN A 117 -23.75 10.59 -16.84
N ASN A 118 -23.93 11.35 -15.95
CA ASN A 118 -25.01 12.02 -16.09
C ASN A 118 -25.07 12.90 -17.07
N TYR A 119 -24.23 13.43 -17.31
CA TYR A 119 -24.45 14.37 -18.11
C TYR A 119 -24.26 14.10 -19.32
N ILE A 120 -24.27 13.32 -19.56
CA ILE A 120 -24.17 13.01 -20.72
C ILE A 120 -24.74 13.56 -21.42
#